data_c7c1333fbd059f28641b3a1cba5e4659
#
_entry.id   c7c1333fbd059f28641b3a1cba5e4659
#
_cell.length_a   1.000
_cell.length_b   1.000
_cell.length_c   1.000
_cell.angle_alpha   90.00
_cell.angle_beta   90.00
_cell.angle_gamma   90.00
#
_symmetry.space_group_name_H-M   'P 1'
#
loop_
_entity.id
_entity.type
_entity.pdbx_description
1 polymer ?
#
loop_
_entity_poly.entity_id
_entity_poly.type
_entity_poly.pdbx_seq_one_letter_code
_entity_poly.pdbx_strand_id
1 'polypeptide(L)'
;MLSKSHIQLLSHLLGTTDSELSVTSLADALDWSPGHTSRIVSELKGWGCIRTETRGRQKIVSLTDIEPIEELEELTTEYSHVDFPEVIAGSGLQILYYLDHSRTATEIAEHSSVSRATVYRRLDDLQQVGIVGKSTSRYQLNDPFTTLSSIARGLYHHRHRREAQRHTGKINIQWETHDEYLFTCGSDIEADGFYLTGPGLFEAFDIPLLTRDQRYYIRSNRLSDVTPADLICHTLLIDDGPRYRTYCLLLMEKQAVEASALQERAAHYQPEAALDVRALVDELIEYLETGGEARTDHLPEWEAFKRT
;
A
#
# COMPACT_ATOMS: atom_id res chain seq x y z
N MET A 1 2.03 12.29 1.08
CA MET A 1 2.73 12.30 -0.22
C MET A 1 4.06 13.05 -0.04
N LEU A 2 5.17 12.49 -0.53
CA LEU A 2 6.47 13.17 -0.47
C LEU A 2 6.50 14.30 -1.52
N SER A 3 6.69 15.54 -1.06
CA SER A 3 6.81 16.71 -1.95
C SER A 3 8.23 16.84 -2.51
N LYS A 4 8.43 17.74 -3.48
CA LYS A 4 9.77 18.05 -4.02
C LYS A 4 10.77 18.43 -2.91
N SER A 5 10.35 19.23 -1.93
CA SER A 5 11.22 19.60 -0.78
C SER A 5 11.63 18.40 0.08
N HIS A 6 10.75 17.38 0.24
CA HIS A 6 11.13 16.15 0.95
C HIS A 6 12.26 15.42 0.22
N ILE A 7 12.12 15.25 -1.10
CA ILE A 7 13.13 14.54 -1.90
C ILE A 7 14.42 15.36 -2.00
N GLN A 8 14.34 16.69 -2.13
CA GLN A 8 15.51 17.57 -2.10
C GLN A 8 16.31 17.44 -0.81
N LEU A 9 15.62 17.39 0.36
CA LEU A 9 16.29 17.19 1.64
C LEU A 9 16.91 15.79 1.73
N LEU A 10 16.20 14.74 1.29
CA LEU A 10 16.75 13.39 1.22
C LEU A 10 17.97 13.32 0.30
N SER A 11 17.90 13.87 -0.92
CA SER A 11 19.02 13.88 -1.87
C SER A 11 20.22 14.63 -1.32
N HIS A 12 20.00 15.72 -0.56
CA HIS A 12 21.08 16.45 0.09
C HIS A 12 21.76 15.60 1.18
N LEU A 13 20.98 14.90 2.01
CA LEU A 13 21.51 13.98 3.03
C LEU A 13 22.27 12.80 2.40
N LEU A 14 21.77 12.24 1.29
CA LEU A 14 22.42 11.15 0.54
C LEU A 14 23.73 11.59 -0.11
N GLY A 15 23.78 12.80 -0.63
CA GLY A 15 24.97 13.34 -1.32
C GLY A 15 26.05 13.94 -0.41
N THR A 16 25.85 13.97 0.91
CA THR A 16 26.84 14.54 1.84
C THR A 16 27.65 13.44 2.52
N THR A 17 28.93 13.73 2.78
CA THR A 17 29.81 12.83 3.54
C THR A 17 29.52 12.83 5.04
N ASP A 18 28.84 13.86 5.53
CA ASP A 18 28.45 13.98 6.92
C ASP A 18 27.13 13.20 7.17
N SER A 19 27.20 12.09 7.85
CA SER A 19 26.02 11.25 8.19
C SER A 19 25.01 11.96 9.10
N GLU A 20 25.36 13.12 9.66
CA GLU A 20 24.56 13.85 10.64
C GLU A 20 24.64 15.35 10.38
N LEU A 21 23.51 16.00 10.11
CA LEU A 21 23.42 17.46 9.89
C LEU A 21 22.44 18.11 10.86
N SER A 22 22.73 19.33 11.30
CA SER A 22 21.75 20.10 12.08
C SER A 22 20.64 20.63 11.19
N VAL A 23 19.44 20.84 11.77
CA VAL A 23 18.33 21.50 11.02
C VAL A 23 18.74 22.87 10.50
N THR A 24 19.60 23.60 11.22
CA THR A 24 20.13 24.90 10.77
C THR A 24 21.04 24.73 9.57
N SER A 25 22.00 23.80 9.62
CA SER A 25 22.88 23.52 8.48
C SER A 25 22.11 23.09 7.23
N LEU A 26 21.05 22.29 7.40
CA LEU A 26 20.15 21.90 6.30
C LEU A 26 19.38 23.10 5.73
N ALA A 27 18.92 24.01 6.58
CA ALA A 27 18.26 25.25 6.15
C ALA A 27 19.19 26.12 5.31
N ASP A 28 20.41 26.32 5.78
CA ASP A 28 21.42 27.11 5.10
C ASP A 28 21.85 26.47 3.76
N ALA A 29 22.08 25.15 3.75
CA ALA A 29 22.51 24.42 2.55
C ALA A 29 21.45 24.40 1.43
N LEU A 30 20.16 24.36 1.81
CA LEU A 30 19.04 24.29 0.88
C LEU A 30 18.41 25.65 0.57
N ASP A 31 18.95 26.75 1.14
CA ASP A 31 18.40 28.10 1.07
C ASP A 31 16.91 28.16 1.49
N TRP A 32 16.60 27.50 2.63
CA TRP A 32 15.25 27.42 3.18
C TRP A 32 15.13 28.19 4.48
N SER A 33 13.91 28.63 4.78
CA SER A 33 13.62 29.15 6.11
C SER A 33 13.68 28.05 7.18
N PRO A 34 14.12 28.34 8.41
CA PRO A 34 14.18 27.36 9.50
C PRO A 34 12.82 26.70 9.78
N GLY A 35 11.71 27.44 9.64
CA GLY A 35 10.36 26.92 9.82
C GLY A 35 9.98 25.89 8.74
N HIS A 36 10.31 26.18 7.48
CA HIS A 36 10.09 25.23 6.37
C HIS A 36 10.91 23.96 6.58
N THR A 37 12.21 24.09 6.86
CA THR A 37 13.10 22.95 7.10
C THR A 37 12.62 22.08 8.26
N SER A 38 12.23 22.69 9.39
CA SER A 38 11.70 21.95 10.54
C SER A 38 10.43 21.17 10.22
N ARG A 39 9.53 21.70 9.39
CA ARG A 39 8.32 21.03 8.93
C ARG A 39 8.67 19.85 8.05
N ILE A 40 9.52 20.02 7.03
CA ILE A 40 9.95 18.93 6.13
C ILE A 40 10.66 17.81 6.92
N VAL A 41 11.55 18.16 7.86
CA VAL A 41 12.19 17.19 8.76
C VAL A 41 11.16 16.43 9.59
N SER A 42 10.13 17.10 10.13
CA SER A 42 9.08 16.43 10.91
C SER A 42 8.25 15.45 10.05
N GLU A 43 7.92 15.84 8.84
CA GLU A 43 7.18 15.02 7.89
C GLU A 43 8.00 13.79 7.44
N LEU A 44 9.28 13.95 7.07
CA LEU A 44 10.18 12.85 6.71
C LEU A 44 10.43 11.90 7.88
N LYS A 45 10.54 12.43 9.11
CA LYS A 45 10.56 11.60 10.32
C LYS A 45 9.27 10.80 10.47
N GLY A 46 8.12 11.39 10.13
CA GLY A 46 6.82 10.70 10.09
C GLY A 46 6.80 9.54 9.10
N TRP A 47 7.42 9.71 7.93
CA TRP A 47 7.63 8.66 6.94
C TRP A 47 8.64 7.60 7.40
N GLY A 48 9.53 7.93 8.33
CA GLY A 48 10.60 7.05 8.80
C GLY A 48 11.83 7.04 7.91
N CYS A 49 11.95 7.96 6.96
CA CYS A 49 13.13 8.09 6.11
C CYS A 49 14.34 8.67 6.87
N ILE A 50 14.07 9.42 7.94
CA ILE A 50 15.10 10.05 8.77
C ILE A 50 14.81 9.83 10.26
N ARG A 51 15.86 9.91 11.06
CA ARG A 51 15.81 10.00 12.51
C ARG A 51 16.31 11.37 12.98
N THR A 52 15.87 11.79 14.14
CA THR A 52 16.28 13.05 14.73
C THR A 52 16.69 12.85 16.19
N GLU A 53 17.80 13.44 16.57
CA GLU A 53 18.33 13.47 17.94
C GLU A 53 18.52 14.92 18.40
N THR A 54 18.31 15.21 19.67
CA THR A 54 18.59 16.53 20.24
C THR A 54 19.93 16.47 20.96
N ARG A 55 20.91 17.27 20.50
CA ARG A 55 22.23 17.41 21.13
C ARG A 55 22.41 18.85 21.59
N GLY A 56 22.28 19.08 22.87
CA GLY A 56 22.30 20.44 23.43
C GLY A 56 21.09 21.25 22.95
N ARG A 57 21.34 22.31 22.18
CA ARG A 57 20.30 23.18 21.59
C ARG A 57 20.02 22.86 20.12
N GLN A 58 20.72 21.89 19.55
CA GLN A 58 20.59 21.56 18.12
C GLN A 58 19.80 20.27 17.93
N LYS A 59 18.96 20.24 16.93
CA LYS A 59 18.29 19.06 16.43
C LYS A 59 19.10 18.51 15.26
N ILE A 60 19.68 17.34 15.44
CA ILE A 60 20.49 16.62 14.47
C ILE A 60 19.59 15.69 13.68
N VAL A 61 19.80 15.60 12.38
CA VAL A 61 19.07 14.80 11.40
C VAL A 61 20.04 13.82 10.77
N SER A 62 19.63 12.56 10.65
CA SER A 62 20.35 11.53 9.92
C SER A 62 19.37 10.63 9.17
N LEU A 63 19.83 9.96 8.10
CA LEU A 63 19.06 8.97 7.39
C LEU A 63 18.78 7.75 8.29
N THR A 64 17.74 7.00 7.97
CA THR A 64 17.48 5.69 8.56
C THR A 64 18.06 4.60 7.67
N ASP A 65 18.56 3.55 8.28
CA ASP A 65 19.12 2.39 7.59
C ASP A 65 17.95 1.47 7.17
N ILE A 66 17.26 1.86 6.09
CA ILE A 66 16.15 1.07 5.49
C ILE A 66 16.45 0.85 4.01
N GLU A 67 16.17 -0.33 3.53
CA GLU A 67 16.46 -0.77 2.17
C GLU A 67 16.06 0.27 1.07
N PRO A 68 14.85 0.87 1.06
CA PRO A 68 14.51 1.85 0.02
C PRO A 68 15.34 3.14 0.07
N ILE A 69 15.95 3.49 1.19
CA ILE A 69 16.86 4.65 1.29
C ILE A 69 18.25 4.27 0.77
N GLU A 70 18.73 3.07 1.06
CA GLU A 70 19.99 2.53 0.55
C GLU A 70 19.94 2.38 -0.98
N GLU A 71 18.87 1.79 -1.52
CA GLU A 71 18.65 1.68 -2.97
C GLU A 71 18.56 3.06 -3.65
N LEU A 72 17.92 4.05 -2.99
CA LEU A 72 17.85 5.42 -3.51
C LEU A 72 19.23 6.09 -3.51
N GLU A 73 20.07 5.83 -2.50
CA GLU A 73 21.45 6.32 -2.41
C GLU A 73 22.29 5.79 -3.57
N GLU A 74 22.25 4.50 -3.81
CA GLU A 74 22.96 3.87 -4.92
C GLU A 74 22.53 4.48 -6.26
N LEU A 75 21.23 4.58 -6.49
CA LEU A 75 20.67 5.10 -7.74
C LEU A 75 21.03 6.58 -7.96
N THR A 76 20.94 7.42 -6.93
CA THR A 76 21.27 8.85 -7.03
C THR A 76 22.75 9.09 -7.21
N THR A 77 23.59 8.23 -6.67
CA THR A 77 25.06 8.29 -6.83
C THR A 77 25.46 7.90 -8.25
N GLU A 78 24.90 6.81 -8.78
CA GLU A 78 25.23 6.29 -10.10
C GLU A 78 24.68 7.19 -11.23
N TYR A 79 23.48 7.72 -11.05
CA TYR A 79 22.76 8.53 -12.06
C TYR A 79 22.59 9.99 -11.59
N SER A 80 23.68 10.63 -11.15
CA SER A 80 23.69 12.00 -10.61
C SER A 80 23.18 13.09 -11.58
N HIS A 81 23.06 12.79 -12.87
CA HIS A 81 22.50 13.69 -13.88
C HIS A 81 20.97 13.69 -13.93
N VAL A 82 20.30 12.74 -13.24
CA VAL A 82 18.84 12.66 -13.14
C VAL A 82 18.34 13.54 -11.99
N ASP A 83 17.36 14.39 -12.27
CA ASP A 83 16.67 15.16 -11.21
C ASP A 83 15.65 14.28 -10.47
N PHE A 84 16.15 13.41 -9.58
CA PHE A 84 15.29 12.53 -8.78
C PHE A 84 14.23 13.27 -7.95
N PRO A 85 14.50 14.46 -7.37
CA PRO A 85 13.46 15.29 -6.79
C PRO A 85 12.27 15.56 -7.70
N GLU A 86 12.50 15.78 -8.99
CA GLU A 86 11.40 15.95 -9.96
C GLU A 86 10.72 14.63 -10.29
N VAL A 87 11.47 13.55 -10.48
CA VAL A 87 10.98 12.22 -10.83
C VAL A 87 10.08 11.64 -9.75
N ILE A 88 10.54 11.63 -8.50
CA ILE A 88 9.90 10.92 -7.38
C ILE A 88 8.79 11.76 -6.73
N ALA A 89 8.89 13.08 -6.74
CA ALA A 89 8.01 13.95 -5.97
C ALA A 89 6.53 13.84 -6.34
N GLY A 90 5.70 13.98 -5.33
CA GLY A 90 4.24 14.06 -5.49
C GLY A 90 3.65 12.79 -6.08
N SER A 91 2.91 12.94 -7.18
CA SER A 91 2.33 11.81 -7.91
C SER A 91 3.36 10.90 -8.58
N GLY A 92 4.63 11.34 -8.70
CA GLY A 92 5.71 10.51 -9.23
C GLY A 92 5.86 9.21 -8.43
N LEU A 93 5.98 9.31 -7.11
CA LEU A 93 6.11 8.14 -6.23
C LEU A 93 4.91 7.18 -6.34
N GLN A 94 3.69 7.71 -6.47
CA GLN A 94 2.49 6.87 -6.64
C GLN A 94 2.49 6.15 -8.00
N ILE A 95 2.90 6.83 -9.07
CA ILE A 95 2.97 6.23 -10.40
C ILE A 95 4.07 5.17 -10.46
N LEU A 96 5.25 5.44 -9.87
CA LEU A 96 6.36 4.49 -9.78
C LEU A 96 5.99 3.23 -9.00
N TYR A 97 5.17 3.35 -7.96
CA TYR A 97 4.64 2.21 -7.19
C TYR A 97 3.98 1.15 -8.09
N TYR A 98 3.25 1.60 -9.13
CA TYR A 98 2.51 0.73 -10.06
C TYR A 98 3.25 0.42 -11.36
N LEU A 99 4.54 0.73 -11.47
CA LEU A 99 5.37 0.40 -12.62
C LEU A 99 6.32 -0.79 -12.37
N ASP A 100 5.99 -1.64 -11.41
CA ASP A 100 6.65 -2.93 -11.15
C ASP A 100 6.56 -3.89 -12.35
N HIS A 101 5.53 -3.72 -13.16
CA HIS A 101 5.36 -4.36 -14.47
C HIS A 101 4.70 -3.40 -15.47
N SER A 102 4.64 -3.79 -16.73
CA SER A 102 4.08 -2.91 -17.77
C SER A 102 2.59 -2.67 -17.58
N ARG A 103 2.17 -1.39 -17.56
CA ARG A 103 0.77 -0.97 -17.39
C ARG A 103 0.38 0.12 -18.39
N THR A 104 -0.91 0.24 -18.70
CA THR A 104 -1.45 1.39 -19.42
C THR A 104 -1.61 2.60 -18.49
N ALA A 105 -1.64 3.80 -19.04
CA ALA A 105 -1.90 5.01 -18.25
C ALA A 105 -3.27 4.99 -17.55
N THR A 106 -4.24 4.26 -18.11
CA THR A 106 -5.57 4.06 -17.50
C THR A 106 -5.48 3.20 -16.25
N GLU A 107 -4.83 2.02 -16.33
CA GLU A 107 -4.59 1.14 -15.19
C GLU A 107 -3.83 1.87 -14.07
N ILE A 108 -2.78 2.63 -14.42
CA ILE A 108 -2.03 3.43 -13.43
C ILE A 108 -2.92 4.48 -12.76
N ALA A 109 -3.77 5.18 -13.53
CA ALA A 109 -4.66 6.21 -12.97
C ALA A 109 -5.72 5.62 -12.03
N GLU A 110 -6.29 4.46 -12.40
CA GLU A 110 -7.27 3.75 -11.59
C GLU A 110 -6.69 3.28 -10.25
N HIS A 111 -5.47 2.75 -10.26
CA HIS A 111 -4.84 2.23 -9.05
C HIS A 111 -4.19 3.31 -8.18
N SER A 112 -3.56 4.32 -8.78
CA SER A 112 -2.83 5.36 -8.05
C SER A 112 -3.70 6.48 -7.49
N SER A 113 -5.00 6.52 -7.83
CA SER A 113 -5.88 7.66 -7.51
C SER A 113 -5.40 9.01 -8.08
N VAL A 114 -4.54 8.96 -9.10
CA VAL A 114 -4.03 10.13 -9.81
C VAL A 114 -4.83 10.34 -11.08
N SER A 115 -5.20 11.60 -11.39
CA SER A 115 -5.96 11.87 -12.61
C SER A 115 -5.21 11.41 -13.86
N ARG A 116 -5.94 10.89 -14.88
CA ARG A 116 -5.36 10.44 -16.15
C ARG A 116 -4.47 11.50 -16.78
N ALA A 117 -4.90 12.77 -16.76
CA ALA A 117 -4.12 13.87 -17.32
C ALA A 117 -2.76 14.03 -16.59
N THR A 118 -2.76 13.90 -15.27
CA THR A 118 -1.52 13.94 -14.47
C THR A 118 -0.64 12.73 -14.75
N VAL A 119 -1.23 11.52 -14.87
CA VAL A 119 -0.48 10.30 -15.20
C VAL A 119 0.20 10.45 -16.56
N TYR A 120 -0.51 10.87 -17.60
CA TYR A 120 0.09 11.08 -18.93
C TYR A 120 1.24 12.08 -18.88
N ARG A 121 1.03 13.25 -18.26
CA ARG A 121 2.09 14.26 -18.13
C ARG A 121 3.33 13.70 -17.43
N ARG A 122 3.15 12.99 -16.31
CA ARG A 122 4.27 12.40 -15.57
C ARG A 122 4.98 11.30 -16.35
N LEU A 123 4.23 10.46 -17.07
CA LEU A 123 4.83 9.43 -17.93
C LEU A 123 5.62 10.06 -19.08
N ASP A 124 5.14 11.15 -19.65
CA ASP A 124 5.87 11.89 -20.70
C ASP A 124 7.17 12.50 -20.13
N ASP A 125 7.13 13.12 -18.93
CA ASP A 125 8.31 13.63 -18.23
C ASP A 125 9.34 12.50 -18.00
N LEU A 126 8.90 11.34 -17.51
CA LEU A 126 9.75 10.16 -17.24
C LEU A 126 10.33 9.55 -18.55
N GLN A 127 9.58 9.58 -19.66
CA GLN A 127 10.08 9.15 -20.96
C GLN A 127 11.16 10.08 -21.51
N GLN A 128 11.02 11.39 -21.33
CA GLN A 128 12.00 12.38 -21.81
C GLN A 128 13.37 12.19 -21.15
N VAL A 129 13.40 11.74 -19.90
CA VAL A 129 14.65 11.45 -19.17
C VAL A 129 15.08 9.98 -19.27
N GLY A 130 14.38 9.17 -20.07
CA GLY A 130 14.75 7.78 -20.35
C GLY A 130 14.42 6.77 -19.24
N ILE A 131 13.71 7.17 -18.19
CA ILE A 131 13.34 6.30 -17.06
C ILE A 131 12.23 5.32 -17.44
N VAL A 132 11.27 5.76 -18.24
CA VAL A 132 10.13 4.96 -18.69
C VAL A 132 10.20 4.73 -20.20
N GLY A 133 9.99 3.48 -20.61
CA GLY A 133 9.74 3.09 -21.99
C GLY A 133 8.25 2.92 -22.27
N LYS A 134 7.87 3.06 -23.55
CA LYS A 134 6.50 2.82 -24.00
C LYS A 134 6.50 1.82 -25.15
N SER A 135 5.70 0.77 -25.00
CA SER A 135 5.44 -0.19 -26.08
C SER A 135 3.93 -0.26 -26.32
N THR A 136 3.51 0.08 -27.53
CA THR A 136 2.08 0.22 -27.90
C THR A 136 1.36 1.23 -27.00
N SER A 137 0.58 0.79 -26.02
CA SER A 137 -0.15 1.62 -25.05
C SER A 137 0.31 1.40 -23.60
N ARG A 138 1.30 0.54 -23.39
CA ARG A 138 1.80 0.17 -22.06
C ARG A 138 3.13 0.85 -21.77
N TYR A 139 3.31 1.23 -20.52
CA TYR A 139 4.49 1.89 -19.98
C TYR A 139 5.19 0.94 -19.01
N GLN A 140 6.52 0.97 -18.99
CA GLN A 140 7.35 0.19 -18.07
C GLN A 140 8.63 0.96 -17.74
N LEU A 141 9.22 0.67 -16.60
CA LEU A 141 10.55 1.19 -16.27
C LEU A 141 11.60 0.56 -17.17
N ASN A 142 12.56 1.37 -17.62
CA ASN A 142 13.73 0.90 -18.35
C ASN A 142 14.83 0.49 -17.37
N ASP A 143 15.68 -0.46 -17.74
CA ASP A 143 16.95 -0.67 -17.06
C ASP A 143 17.83 0.58 -17.18
N PRO A 144 18.47 1.02 -16.11
CA PRO A 144 18.60 0.43 -14.79
C PRO A 144 17.57 0.94 -13.76
N PHE A 145 16.55 1.71 -14.16
CA PHE A 145 15.61 2.38 -13.28
C PHE A 145 14.47 1.49 -12.74
N THR A 146 14.51 0.17 -12.99
CA THR A 146 13.51 -0.79 -12.49
C THR A 146 13.41 -0.79 -10.96
N THR A 147 14.49 -0.47 -10.25
CA THR A 147 14.53 -0.32 -8.79
C THR A 147 13.65 0.84 -8.26
N LEU A 148 13.26 1.81 -9.09
CA LEU A 148 12.37 2.89 -8.64
C LEU A 148 11.00 2.40 -8.18
N SER A 149 10.49 1.30 -8.73
CA SER A 149 9.24 0.72 -8.24
C SER A 149 9.42 0.04 -6.88
N SER A 150 10.51 -0.70 -6.66
CA SER A 150 10.82 -1.29 -5.34
C SER A 150 11.06 -0.22 -4.28
N ILE A 151 11.78 0.85 -4.61
CA ILE A 151 11.97 2.01 -3.73
C ILE A 151 10.60 2.61 -3.34
N ALA A 152 9.72 2.86 -4.32
CA ALA A 152 8.40 3.42 -4.05
C ALA A 152 7.57 2.50 -3.15
N ARG A 153 7.52 1.21 -3.45
CA ARG A 153 6.79 0.19 -2.67
C ARG A 153 7.37 0.07 -1.25
N GLY A 154 8.68 0.00 -1.13
CA GLY A 154 9.38 -0.09 0.16
C GLY A 154 9.16 1.13 1.05
N LEU A 155 9.14 2.36 0.49
CA LEU A 155 8.82 3.57 1.23
C LEU A 155 7.38 3.57 1.75
N TYR A 156 6.40 3.16 0.94
CA TYR A 156 5.01 3.04 1.38
C TYR A 156 4.84 1.93 2.43
N HIS A 157 5.42 0.74 2.21
CA HIS A 157 5.43 -0.36 3.17
C HIS A 157 5.99 0.08 4.53
N HIS A 158 7.15 0.75 4.52
CA HIS A 158 7.76 1.26 5.74
C HIS A 158 6.87 2.29 6.46
N ARG A 159 6.25 3.20 5.70
CA ARG A 159 5.29 4.17 6.24
C ARG A 159 4.08 3.48 6.87
N HIS A 160 3.48 2.48 6.19
CA HIS A 160 2.32 1.73 6.69
C HIS A 160 2.65 1.00 7.99
N ARG A 161 3.78 0.33 8.04
CA ARG A 161 4.26 -0.33 9.27
C ARG A 161 4.40 0.67 10.42
N ARG A 162 5.01 1.81 10.17
CA ARG A 162 5.18 2.86 11.19
C ARG A 162 3.86 3.48 11.63
N GLU A 163 2.92 3.68 10.71
CA GLU A 163 1.59 4.19 11.03
C GLU A 163 0.86 3.22 11.98
N ALA A 164 0.76 1.96 11.62
CA ALA A 164 0.12 0.94 12.44
C ALA A 164 0.83 0.73 13.78
N GLN A 165 2.16 0.74 13.82
CA GLN A 165 2.95 0.55 15.03
C GLN A 165 2.82 1.69 16.07
N ARG A 166 2.20 2.82 15.72
CA ARG A 166 1.83 3.86 16.71
C ARG A 166 0.66 3.44 17.59
N HIS A 167 -0.14 2.49 17.11
CA HIS A 167 -1.38 2.04 17.77
C HIS A 167 -1.25 0.63 18.36
N THR A 168 -0.30 -0.18 17.84
CA THR A 168 -0.12 -1.56 18.25
C THR A 168 1.37 -1.94 18.19
N GLY A 169 1.73 -3.10 18.69
CA GLY A 169 3.10 -3.60 18.69
C GLY A 169 3.55 -4.20 17.35
N LYS A 170 3.73 -5.51 17.31
CA LYS A 170 4.10 -6.23 16.09
C LYS A 170 2.91 -6.32 15.14
N ILE A 171 3.16 -6.06 13.88
CA ILE A 171 2.18 -6.20 12.81
C ILE A 171 2.75 -7.07 11.69
N ASN A 172 1.85 -7.67 10.91
CA ASN A 172 2.17 -8.31 9.65
C ASN A 172 1.18 -7.85 8.59
N ILE A 173 1.67 -7.20 7.53
CA ILE A 173 0.84 -6.73 6.40
C ILE A 173 0.56 -7.93 5.50
N GLN A 174 -0.72 -8.12 5.16
CA GLN A 174 -1.22 -9.20 4.30
C GLN A 174 -1.43 -8.72 2.87
N TRP A 175 -1.85 -7.49 2.72
CA TRP A 175 -2.10 -6.82 1.46
C TRP A 175 -1.92 -5.31 1.64
N GLU A 176 -1.41 -4.63 0.62
CA GLU A 176 -1.26 -3.18 0.63
C GLU A 176 -1.26 -2.57 -0.76
N THR A 177 -1.70 -1.33 -0.83
CA THR A 177 -1.51 -0.39 -1.92
C THR A 177 -0.71 0.81 -1.41
N HIS A 178 -0.55 1.86 -2.21
CA HIS A 178 0.11 3.10 -1.76
C HIS A 178 -0.66 3.86 -0.66
N ASP A 179 -1.96 3.60 -0.45
CA ASP A 179 -2.84 4.36 0.47
C ASP A 179 -3.72 3.49 1.39
N GLU A 180 -3.78 2.18 1.16
CA GLU A 180 -4.54 1.24 1.97
C GLU A 180 -3.69 0.01 2.32
N TYR A 181 -3.94 -0.60 3.48
CA TYR A 181 -3.28 -1.86 3.85
C TYR A 181 -4.09 -2.68 4.84
N LEU A 182 -4.10 -3.99 4.59
CA LEU A 182 -4.69 -5.03 5.44
C LEU A 182 -3.58 -5.68 6.26
N PHE A 183 -3.73 -5.74 7.57
CA PHE A 183 -2.70 -6.28 8.45
C PHE A 183 -3.27 -7.01 9.66
N THR A 184 -2.44 -7.84 10.28
CA THR A 184 -2.74 -8.50 11.55
C THR A 184 -1.90 -7.92 12.69
N CYS A 185 -2.50 -7.89 13.89
CA CYS A 185 -1.85 -7.45 15.12
C CYS A 185 -2.40 -8.22 16.34
N GLY A 186 -1.77 -8.01 17.49
CA GLY A 186 -2.14 -8.69 18.75
C GLY A 186 -3.02 -7.88 19.69
N SER A 187 -3.45 -6.65 19.33
CA SER A 187 -4.23 -5.77 20.21
C SER A 187 -5.32 -5.04 19.45
N ASP A 188 -6.33 -4.56 20.18
CA ASP A 188 -7.36 -3.73 19.60
C ASP A 188 -6.83 -2.35 19.23
N ILE A 189 -7.34 -1.80 18.13
CA ILE A 189 -7.02 -0.46 17.64
C ILE A 189 -8.30 0.38 17.62
N GLU A 190 -8.28 1.49 18.36
CA GLU A 190 -9.33 2.51 18.36
C GLU A 190 -8.75 3.79 17.74
N ALA A 191 -8.73 3.88 16.42
CA ALA A 191 -8.22 5.04 15.71
C ALA A 191 -8.95 5.23 14.38
N ASP A 192 -9.14 6.49 13.99
CA ASP A 192 -9.82 6.84 12.75
C ASP A 192 -9.12 6.21 11.53
N GLY A 193 -9.91 5.64 10.64
CA GLY A 193 -9.45 5.00 9.43
C GLY A 193 -8.88 3.59 9.61
N PHE A 194 -8.92 3.03 10.83
CA PHE A 194 -8.61 1.63 11.11
C PHE A 194 -9.90 0.88 11.41
N TYR A 195 -10.23 -0.09 10.62
CA TYR A 195 -11.47 -0.86 10.75
C TYR A 195 -11.15 -2.33 11.01
N LEU A 196 -11.77 -2.90 12.06
CA LEU A 196 -11.71 -4.33 12.32
C LEU A 196 -12.26 -5.09 11.12
N THR A 197 -11.62 -6.20 10.74
CA THR A 197 -12.03 -7.01 9.59
C THR A 197 -11.59 -8.49 9.76
N GLY A 198 -11.74 -9.27 8.69
CA GLY A 198 -11.37 -10.67 8.65
C GLY A 198 -12.16 -11.52 9.65
N PRO A 199 -11.59 -12.66 10.08
CA PRO A 199 -12.32 -13.64 10.89
C PRO A 199 -12.99 -13.09 12.15
N GLY A 200 -12.41 -12.05 12.78
CA GLY A 200 -12.95 -11.44 14.00
C GLY A 200 -14.23 -10.63 13.80
N LEU A 201 -14.55 -10.22 12.57
CA LEU A 201 -15.74 -9.41 12.29
C LEU A 201 -16.99 -10.25 11.95
N PHE A 202 -16.85 -11.54 11.65
CA PHE A 202 -18.00 -12.40 11.29
C PHE A 202 -19.06 -12.48 12.40
N GLU A 203 -18.65 -12.40 13.67
CA GLU A 203 -19.57 -12.40 14.81
C GLU A 203 -20.57 -11.23 14.78
N ALA A 204 -20.17 -10.07 14.26
CA ALA A 204 -21.06 -8.93 14.07
C ALA A 204 -22.19 -9.19 13.05
N PHE A 205 -22.05 -10.23 12.23
CA PHE A 205 -23.05 -10.72 11.27
C PHE A 205 -23.72 -12.01 11.76
N ASP A 206 -23.67 -12.31 13.07
CA ASP A 206 -24.18 -13.54 13.70
C ASP A 206 -23.60 -14.84 13.09
N ILE A 207 -22.38 -14.83 12.63
CA ILE A 207 -21.65 -16.01 12.18
C ILE A 207 -20.54 -16.28 13.19
N PRO A 208 -20.75 -17.16 14.18
CA PRO A 208 -19.76 -17.43 15.22
C PRO A 208 -18.56 -18.15 14.64
N LEU A 209 -17.39 -17.58 14.79
CA LEU A 209 -16.14 -18.09 14.28
C LEU A 209 -15.13 -18.19 15.41
N LEU A 210 -14.66 -19.43 15.70
CA LEU A 210 -13.56 -19.59 16.65
C LEU A 210 -12.28 -19.05 16.02
N THR A 211 -11.88 -17.85 16.46
CA THR A 211 -10.66 -17.17 16.03
C THR A 211 -9.55 -17.37 17.06
N ARG A 212 -8.30 -17.28 16.62
CA ARG A 212 -7.15 -17.13 17.51
C ARG A 212 -7.11 -15.68 18.02
N ASP A 213 -6.23 -15.37 18.98
CA ASP A 213 -6.03 -14.02 19.54
C ASP A 213 -5.45 -13.00 18.54
N GLN A 214 -5.53 -13.29 17.24
CA GLN A 214 -5.08 -12.41 16.17
C GLN A 214 -6.24 -11.54 15.68
N ARG A 215 -6.00 -10.26 15.60
CA ARG A 215 -6.90 -9.26 15.06
C ARG A 215 -6.44 -8.82 13.69
N TYR A 216 -7.37 -8.59 12.80
CA TYR A 216 -7.11 -8.08 11.46
C TYR A 216 -7.77 -6.73 11.30
N TYR A 217 -7.03 -5.78 10.72
CA TYR A 217 -7.52 -4.44 10.45
C TYR A 217 -7.21 -4.04 9.01
N ILE A 218 -8.14 -3.32 8.40
CA ILE A 218 -7.89 -2.57 7.18
C ILE A 218 -7.67 -1.10 7.55
N ARG A 219 -6.58 -0.51 7.08
CA ARG A 219 -6.36 0.93 7.13
C ARG A 219 -6.79 1.52 5.80
N SER A 220 -7.81 2.34 5.81
CA SER A 220 -8.35 2.99 4.61
C SER A 220 -8.89 4.38 4.93
N ASN A 221 -8.71 5.31 3.99
CA ASN A 221 -9.38 6.62 4.02
C ASN A 221 -10.65 6.64 3.16
N ARG A 222 -10.96 5.55 2.48
CA ARG A 222 -12.11 5.43 1.57
C ARG A 222 -13.31 4.77 2.23
N LEU A 223 -13.04 3.92 3.23
CA LEU A 223 -14.07 3.23 3.97
C LEU A 223 -14.61 4.14 5.08
N SER A 224 -15.90 4.05 5.31
CA SER A 224 -16.55 4.53 6.53
C SER A 224 -16.87 3.38 7.49
N ASP A 225 -16.97 2.16 6.94
CA ASP A 225 -17.15 0.90 7.63
C ASP A 225 -16.79 -0.25 6.70
N VAL A 226 -16.61 -1.48 7.24
CA VAL A 226 -16.37 -2.70 6.47
C VAL A 226 -17.71 -3.33 6.08
N THR A 227 -18.01 -3.30 4.80
CA THR A 227 -19.22 -3.96 4.27
C THR A 227 -19.06 -5.50 4.22
N PRO A 228 -20.16 -6.28 4.13
CA PRO A 228 -20.03 -7.73 3.90
C PRO A 228 -19.18 -8.09 2.67
N ALA A 229 -19.27 -7.33 1.59
CA ALA A 229 -18.47 -7.56 0.39
C ALA A 229 -16.96 -7.27 0.65
N ASP A 230 -16.63 -6.20 1.39
CA ASP A 230 -15.25 -5.95 1.82
C ASP A 230 -14.74 -7.08 2.72
N LEU A 231 -15.56 -7.52 3.68
CA LEU A 231 -15.18 -8.58 4.62
C LEU A 231 -14.88 -9.91 3.92
N ILE A 232 -15.65 -10.27 2.88
CA ILE A 232 -15.39 -11.45 2.05
C ILE A 232 -14.03 -11.31 1.37
N CYS A 233 -13.77 -10.19 0.67
CA CYS A 233 -12.50 -9.95 -0.01
C CYS A 233 -11.31 -9.95 0.97
N HIS A 234 -11.44 -9.28 2.12
CA HIS A 234 -10.40 -9.26 3.14
C HIS A 234 -10.12 -10.67 3.71
N THR A 235 -11.17 -11.48 3.89
CA THR A 235 -11.02 -12.84 4.40
C THR A 235 -10.26 -13.71 3.40
N LEU A 236 -10.60 -13.62 2.11
CA LEU A 236 -9.88 -14.34 1.04
C LEU A 236 -8.41 -13.90 0.92
N LEU A 237 -8.11 -12.60 1.11
CA LEU A 237 -6.74 -12.09 1.14
C LEU A 237 -5.93 -12.59 2.35
N ILE A 238 -6.59 -12.88 3.47
CA ILE A 238 -5.96 -13.41 4.68
C ILE A 238 -5.69 -14.91 4.54
N ASP A 239 -6.68 -15.66 4.09
CA ASP A 239 -6.60 -17.12 3.91
C ASP A 239 -7.74 -17.58 2.97
N ASP A 240 -7.39 -18.18 1.85
CA ASP A 240 -8.33 -18.69 0.85
C ASP A 240 -8.70 -20.18 1.04
N GLY A 241 -8.36 -20.75 2.19
CA GLY A 241 -8.63 -22.15 2.50
C GLY A 241 -10.12 -22.51 2.62
N PRO A 242 -10.46 -23.80 2.55
CA PRO A 242 -11.85 -24.28 2.50
C PRO A 242 -12.73 -23.77 3.64
N ARG A 243 -12.14 -23.63 4.83
CA ARG A 243 -12.85 -23.12 6.00
C ARG A 243 -13.33 -21.69 5.78
N TYR A 244 -12.45 -20.79 5.34
CA TYR A 244 -12.77 -19.37 5.16
C TYR A 244 -13.69 -19.15 3.97
N ARG A 245 -13.54 -19.94 2.89
CA ARG A 245 -14.48 -19.91 1.77
C ARG A 245 -15.89 -20.30 2.21
N THR A 246 -16.04 -21.31 3.09
CA THR A 246 -17.34 -21.68 3.67
C THR A 246 -17.97 -20.52 4.47
N TYR A 247 -17.18 -19.81 5.27
CA TYR A 247 -17.68 -18.64 6.00
C TYR A 247 -18.05 -17.48 5.07
N CYS A 248 -17.29 -17.27 4.00
CA CYS A 248 -17.65 -16.28 2.96
C CYS A 248 -19.00 -16.62 2.32
N LEU A 249 -19.25 -17.90 1.97
CA LEU A 249 -20.53 -18.36 1.43
C LEU A 249 -21.68 -18.12 2.42
N LEU A 250 -21.49 -18.43 3.71
CA LEU A 250 -22.50 -18.17 4.75
C LEU A 250 -22.81 -16.68 4.87
N LEU A 251 -21.79 -15.82 4.79
CA LEU A 251 -21.96 -14.37 4.83
C LEU A 251 -22.72 -13.88 3.59
N MET A 252 -22.39 -14.39 2.39
CA MET A 252 -23.09 -14.06 1.16
C MET A 252 -24.59 -14.37 1.24
N GLU A 253 -24.96 -15.58 1.71
CA GLU A 253 -26.37 -15.96 1.86
C GLU A 253 -27.06 -15.13 2.95
N LYS A 254 -26.45 -15.02 4.13
CA LYS A 254 -27.07 -14.39 5.30
C LYS A 254 -27.29 -12.89 5.11
N GLN A 255 -26.38 -12.21 4.43
CA GLN A 255 -26.45 -10.78 4.17
C GLN A 255 -26.99 -10.43 2.76
N ALA A 256 -27.41 -11.44 1.99
CA ALA A 256 -27.88 -11.28 0.62
C ALA A 256 -26.94 -10.39 -0.23
N VAL A 257 -25.62 -10.71 -0.19
CA VAL A 257 -24.62 -9.90 -0.86
C VAL A 257 -24.79 -10.00 -2.38
N GLU A 258 -25.02 -8.85 -3.01
CA GLU A 258 -25.17 -8.78 -4.46
C GLU A 258 -23.86 -9.13 -5.18
N ALA A 259 -23.95 -10.02 -6.18
CA ALA A 259 -22.79 -10.47 -6.95
C ALA A 259 -22.00 -9.31 -7.56
N SER A 260 -22.68 -8.31 -8.12
CA SER A 260 -22.06 -7.13 -8.73
C SER A 260 -21.28 -6.30 -7.71
N ALA A 261 -21.79 -6.12 -6.50
CA ALA A 261 -21.10 -5.38 -5.44
C ALA A 261 -19.85 -6.13 -4.97
N LEU A 262 -19.93 -7.46 -4.86
CA LEU A 262 -18.79 -8.29 -4.48
C LEU A 262 -17.71 -8.29 -5.57
N GLN A 263 -18.09 -8.38 -6.85
CA GLN A 263 -17.17 -8.29 -7.99
C GLN A 263 -16.47 -6.93 -8.08
N GLU A 264 -17.19 -5.83 -7.79
CA GLU A 264 -16.60 -4.49 -7.71
C GLU A 264 -15.53 -4.41 -6.61
N ARG A 265 -15.79 -4.98 -5.43
CA ARG A 265 -14.81 -5.03 -4.33
C ARG A 265 -13.64 -5.95 -4.66
N ALA A 266 -13.86 -7.11 -5.26
CA ALA A 266 -12.79 -7.98 -5.74
C ALA A 266 -11.89 -7.26 -6.75
N ALA A 267 -12.47 -6.47 -7.66
CA ALA A 267 -11.72 -5.66 -8.61
C ALA A 267 -10.85 -4.60 -7.93
N HIS A 268 -11.33 -4.00 -6.83
CA HIS A 268 -10.58 -3.02 -6.05
C HIS A 268 -9.36 -3.64 -5.35
N TYR A 269 -9.51 -4.83 -4.77
CA TYR A 269 -8.44 -5.50 -4.02
C TYR A 269 -7.46 -6.30 -4.89
N GLN A 270 -7.83 -6.62 -6.14
CA GLN A 270 -7.03 -7.45 -7.06
C GLN A 270 -5.63 -6.93 -7.38
N PRO A 271 -5.39 -5.61 -7.63
CA PRO A 271 -4.15 -5.15 -8.27
C PRO A 271 -2.85 -5.52 -7.54
N GLU A 272 -2.92 -5.66 -6.22
CA GLU A 272 -1.75 -5.94 -5.37
C GLU A 272 -1.92 -7.25 -4.57
N ALA A 273 -2.94 -8.04 -4.91
CA ALA A 273 -3.18 -9.33 -4.29
C ALA A 273 -2.22 -10.40 -4.84
N ALA A 274 -1.69 -11.23 -3.96
CA ALA A 274 -0.88 -12.39 -4.33
C ALA A 274 -1.70 -13.51 -4.97
N LEU A 275 -3.04 -13.48 -4.77
CA LEU A 275 -3.99 -14.44 -5.34
C LEU A 275 -4.90 -13.73 -6.35
N ASP A 276 -5.57 -14.51 -7.19
CA ASP A 276 -6.64 -14.00 -8.04
C ASP A 276 -7.96 -13.90 -7.26
N VAL A 277 -8.13 -12.76 -6.55
CA VAL A 277 -9.32 -12.49 -5.73
C VAL A 277 -10.59 -12.45 -6.58
N ARG A 278 -10.51 -12.00 -7.84
CA ARG A 278 -11.64 -11.98 -8.77
C ARG A 278 -12.09 -13.40 -9.08
N ALA A 279 -11.16 -14.27 -9.46
CA ALA A 279 -11.48 -15.68 -9.75
C ALA A 279 -12.06 -16.39 -8.52
N LEU A 280 -11.51 -16.11 -7.32
CA LEU A 280 -12.05 -16.67 -6.06
C LEU A 280 -13.47 -16.20 -5.78
N VAL A 281 -13.77 -14.95 -6.00
CA VAL A 281 -15.11 -14.37 -5.83
C VAL A 281 -16.09 -14.93 -6.86
N ASP A 282 -15.69 -15.04 -8.12
CA ASP A 282 -16.53 -15.62 -9.18
C ASP A 282 -16.85 -17.09 -8.87
N GLU A 283 -15.88 -17.86 -8.34
CA GLU A 283 -16.08 -19.24 -7.88
C GLU A 283 -17.14 -19.33 -6.76
N LEU A 284 -17.11 -18.43 -5.77
CA LEU A 284 -18.12 -18.41 -4.70
C LEU A 284 -19.52 -18.05 -5.23
N ILE A 285 -19.60 -17.07 -6.15
CA ILE A 285 -20.85 -16.66 -6.78
C ILE A 285 -21.45 -17.83 -7.58
N GLU A 286 -20.66 -18.45 -8.47
CA GLU A 286 -21.10 -19.57 -9.31
C GLU A 286 -21.56 -20.76 -8.47
N TYR A 287 -20.85 -21.06 -7.37
CA TYR A 287 -21.25 -22.12 -6.45
C TYR A 287 -22.66 -21.90 -5.86
N LEU A 288 -22.98 -20.68 -5.42
CA LEU A 288 -24.30 -20.36 -4.87
C LEU A 288 -25.38 -20.32 -5.96
N GLU A 289 -25.11 -19.75 -7.13
CA GLU A 289 -26.06 -19.65 -8.23
C GLU A 289 -26.42 -21.03 -8.82
N THR A 290 -25.47 -21.95 -8.86
CA THR A 290 -25.69 -23.33 -9.38
C THR A 290 -26.20 -24.33 -8.32
N GLY A 291 -26.36 -23.85 -7.07
CA GLY A 291 -26.78 -24.77 -5.99
C GLY A 291 -25.73 -25.85 -5.71
N GLY A 292 -24.46 -25.50 -5.84
CA GLY A 292 -23.32 -26.38 -5.57
C GLY A 292 -22.88 -27.26 -6.75
N GLU A 293 -23.50 -27.15 -7.94
CA GLU A 293 -23.09 -27.93 -9.12
C GLU A 293 -21.66 -27.53 -9.59
N ALA A 294 -21.30 -26.24 -9.46
CA ALA A 294 -19.95 -25.71 -9.77
C ALA A 294 -18.96 -25.87 -8.62
N ARG A 295 -19.05 -26.94 -7.85
CA ARG A 295 -18.20 -27.19 -6.68
C ARG A 295 -16.76 -27.50 -7.08
N THR A 296 -15.81 -26.91 -6.36
CA THR A 296 -14.39 -27.27 -6.37
C THR A 296 -14.00 -28.01 -5.09
N ASP A 297 -12.76 -28.54 -5.04
CA ASP A 297 -12.24 -29.24 -3.85
C ASP A 297 -12.14 -28.33 -2.61
N HIS A 298 -12.15 -27.02 -2.80
CA HIS A 298 -12.07 -26.02 -1.72
C HIS A 298 -13.44 -25.57 -1.21
N LEU A 299 -14.53 -26.03 -1.82
CA LEU A 299 -15.90 -25.68 -1.45
C LEU A 299 -16.61 -26.85 -0.78
N PRO A 300 -17.53 -26.60 0.18
CA PRO A 300 -18.23 -27.65 0.90
C PRO A 300 -19.19 -28.45 0.00
N GLU A 301 -19.62 -29.61 0.45
CA GLU A 301 -20.77 -30.29 -0.15
C GLU A 301 -22.02 -29.44 0.06
N TRP A 302 -22.86 -29.26 -0.99
CA TRP A 302 -24.03 -28.40 -0.93
C TRP A 302 -25.00 -28.75 0.21
N GLU A 303 -25.32 -30.05 0.37
CA GLU A 303 -26.18 -30.52 1.45
C GLU A 303 -25.58 -30.30 2.86
N ALA A 304 -24.25 -30.33 2.98
CA ALA A 304 -23.57 -30.01 4.23
C ALA A 304 -23.60 -28.51 4.50
N PHE A 305 -23.36 -27.70 3.47
CA PHE A 305 -23.41 -26.24 3.54
C PHE A 305 -24.81 -25.75 3.98
N LYS A 306 -25.89 -26.29 3.40
CA LYS A 306 -27.28 -25.93 3.75
C LYS A 306 -27.71 -26.30 5.17
N ARG A 307 -26.96 -27.14 5.89
CA ARG A 307 -27.19 -27.48 7.28
C ARG A 307 -26.42 -26.66 8.29
N THR A 308 -25.47 -25.83 7.80
CA THR A 308 -24.63 -24.96 8.63
C THR A 308 -25.34 -23.66 8.92
#